data_fd5a3673665bc77a721ee5bc7fdc7570
#
_entry.id   fd5a3673665bc77a721ee5bc7fdc7570
#
_cell.length_a   1.000
_cell.length_b   1.000
_cell.length_c   1.000
_cell.angle_alpha   90.00
_cell.angle_beta   90.00
_cell.angle_gamma   90.00
#
_symmetry.space_group_name_H-M   'P 1'
#
loop_
_entity.id
_entity.type
_entity.pdbx_description
1 polymer ?
#
loop_
_entity_poly.entity_id
_entity_poly.type
_entity_poly.pdbx_seq_one_letter_code
_entity_poly.pdbx_strand_id
1 'polypeptide(L)'
;WSEYRVGFLTQARIDGGRRFIAEHRDELTRVEQQYGVPAEVIVSIIGVETNYGGFTGRHKVLDALYTLAFRYPRSGNPERAAYEYRREQFFRDELAQLFALGREERLDIATLTGSYAGAMGLGQFMPSSYREFAVDGNGDGRRDLFATYPDIFASIANYFRKKGGERGGWVPGGAVVARAQLQDGFAEFNPETWTPDYTLAQLAEKGYRPLEPVAPDATATLVQLDGADGKQYWLGFQNYYAITRYNNS
;
A
#
# COMPACT_ATOMS: atom_id res chain seq x y z
N TRP A 1 7.63 -7.97 15.72
CA TRP A 1 6.66 -6.89 15.60
C TRP A 1 7.00 -5.69 16.50
N SER A 2 7.25 -5.89 17.78
CA SER A 2 7.56 -4.80 18.74
C SER A 2 8.76 -3.95 18.31
N GLU A 3 9.85 -4.54 17.85
CA GLU A 3 11.04 -3.82 17.35
C GLU A 3 10.75 -3.05 16.05
N TYR A 4 10.03 -3.68 15.11
CA TYR A 4 9.64 -3.05 13.85
C TYR A 4 8.74 -1.83 14.09
N ARG A 5 7.75 -1.98 14.97
CA ARG A 5 6.82 -0.91 15.34
C ARG A 5 7.51 0.34 15.86
N VAL A 6 8.52 0.20 16.72
CA VAL A 6 9.25 1.33 17.31
C VAL A 6 9.92 2.21 16.24
N GLY A 7 10.40 1.61 15.14
CA GLY A 7 11.01 2.35 14.04
C GLY A 7 10.02 3.15 13.19
N PHE A 8 8.76 2.72 13.12
CA PHE A 8 7.74 3.35 12.25
C PHE A 8 6.74 4.22 13.01
N LEU A 9 6.37 3.86 14.24
CA LEU A 9 5.40 4.61 15.04
C LEU A 9 6.09 5.51 16.07
N THR A 10 6.96 6.41 15.60
CA THR A 10 7.57 7.42 16.45
C THR A 10 6.63 8.62 16.63
N GLN A 11 6.73 9.30 17.80
CA GLN A 11 5.95 10.51 18.06
C GLN A 11 6.19 11.58 16.99
N ALA A 12 7.44 11.75 16.55
CA ALA A 12 7.80 12.70 15.49
C ALA A 12 7.07 12.42 14.16
N ARG A 13 6.91 11.14 13.80
CA ARG A 13 6.18 10.75 12.57
C ARG A 13 4.68 10.97 12.73
N ILE A 14 4.10 10.65 13.91
CA ILE A 14 2.69 10.92 14.21
C ILE A 14 2.39 12.42 14.13
N ASP A 15 3.22 13.24 14.76
CA ASP A 15 3.07 14.70 14.74
C ASP A 15 3.30 15.28 13.34
N GLY A 16 4.22 14.69 12.56
CA GLY A 16 4.41 14.99 11.14
C GLY A 16 3.13 14.78 10.34
N GLY A 17 2.47 13.61 10.50
CA GLY A 17 1.21 13.31 9.84
C GLY A 17 0.08 14.24 10.22
N ARG A 18 -0.04 14.58 11.50
CA ARG A 18 -1.05 15.54 11.96
C ARG A 18 -0.85 16.93 11.35
N ARG A 19 0.38 17.42 11.29
CA ARG A 19 0.70 18.68 10.62
C ARG A 19 0.39 18.63 9.14
N PHE A 20 0.80 17.56 8.46
CA PHE A 20 0.57 17.37 7.04
C PHE A 20 -0.93 17.35 6.69
N ILE A 21 -1.77 16.66 7.50
CA ILE A 21 -3.24 16.70 7.36
C ILE A 21 -3.77 18.12 7.56
N ALA A 22 -3.26 18.85 8.54
CA ALA A 22 -3.72 20.21 8.82
C ALA A 22 -3.35 21.18 7.69
N GLU A 23 -2.15 21.07 7.12
CA GLU A 23 -1.63 21.89 6.02
C GLU A 23 -2.40 21.64 4.69
N HIS A 24 -2.87 20.42 4.46
CA HIS A 24 -3.54 20.00 3.21
C HIS A 24 -5.01 19.63 3.40
N ARG A 25 -5.64 20.18 4.43
CA ARG A 25 -7.00 19.81 4.85
C ARG A 25 -8.02 19.86 3.73
N ASP A 26 -8.05 20.94 2.96
CA ASP A 26 -9.07 21.19 1.94
C ASP A 26 -8.96 20.22 0.76
N GLU A 27 -7.73 19.93 0.32
CA GLU A 27 -7.45 18.96 -0.73
C GLU A 27 -7.80 17.55 -0.29
N LEU A 28 -7.35 17.15 0.92
CA LEU A 28 -7.62 15.83 1.49
C LEU A 28 -9.13 15.61 1.69
N THR A 29 -9.86 16.62 2.17
CA THR A 29 -11.31 16.54 2.34
C THR A 29 -12.02 16.31 1.00
N ARG A 30 -11.62 17.02 -0.07
CA ARG A 30 -12.17 16.81 -1.41
C ARG A 30 -11.93 15.41 -1.92
N VAL A 31 -10.70 14.90 -1.76
CA VAL A 31 -10.33 13.55 -2.20
C VAL A 31 -11.09 12.49 -1.39
N GLU A 32 -11.20 12.66 -0.09
CA GLU A 32 -11.98 11.75 0.77
C GLU A 32 -13.46 11.71 0.35
N GLN A 33 -14.08 12.86 0.09
CA GLN A 33 -15.46 12.93 -0.41
C GLN A 33 -15.62 12.24 -1.77
N GLN A 34 -14.66 12.40 -2.66
CA GLN A 34 -14.71 11.85 -4.02
C GLN A 34 -14.47 10.34 -4.06
N TYR A 35 -13.49 9.84 -3.30
CA TYR A 35 -13.03 8.45 -3.37
C TYR A 35 -13.48 7.58 -2.20
N GLY A 36 -13.95 8.19 -1.09
CA GLY A 36 -14.33 7.48 0.13
C GLY A 36 -13.16 6.83 0.86
N VAL A 37 -11.93 7.28 0.59
CA VAL A 37 -10.71 6.86 1.29
C VAL A 37 -10.35 7.93 2.30
N PRO A 38 -10.28 7.61 3.61
CA PRO A 38 -9.99 8.59 4.65
C PRO A 38 -8.66 9.31 4.46
N ALA A 39 -8.62 10.59 4.79
CA ALA A 39 -7.41 11.42 4.72
C ALA A 39 -6.24 10.79 5.49
N GLU A 40 -6.52 10.19 6.66
CA GLU A 40 -5.53 9.52 7.50
C GLU A 40 -4.86 8.33 6.79
N VAL A 41 -5.61 7.59 5.97
CA VAL A 41 -5.07 6.46 5.19
C VAL A 41 -4.12 6.99 4.11
N ILE A 42 -4.55 8.00 3.34
CA ILE A 42 -3.74 8.62 2.29
C ILE A 42 -2.43 9.18 2.87
N VAL A 43 -2.53 9.96 3.96
CA VAL A 43 -1.37 10.58 4.60
C VAL A 43 -0.47 9.55 5.28
N SER A 44 -1.03 8.46 5.82
CA SER A 44 -0.23 7.37 6.38
C SER A 44 0.64 6.68 5.32
N ILE A 45 0.13 6.48 4.11
CA ILE A 45 0.94 5.97 2.99
C ILE A 45 2.11 6.92 2.71
N ILE A 46 1.85 8.22 2.53
CA ILE A 46 2.91 9.20 2.27
C ILE A 46 3.92 9.23 3.42
N GLY A 47 3.44 9.09 4.66
CA GLY A 47 4.30 9.02 5.86
C GLY A 47 5.20 7.80 5.88
N VAL A 48 4.69 6.64 5.49
CA VAL A 48 5.46 5.37 5.43
C VAL A 48 6.43 5.39 4.26
N GLU A 49 5.97 5.77 3.07
CA GLU A 49 6.74 5.69 1.83
C GLU A 49 7.86 6.73 1.77
N THR A 50 7.59 7.97 2.15
CA THR A 50 8.54 9.08 1.93
C THR A 50 8.77 9.99 3.12
N ASN A 51 8.24 9.63 4.32
CA ASN A 51 8.28 10.53 5.48
C ASN A 51 7.75 11.94 5.12
N TYR A 52 6.55 11.98 4.53
CA TYR A 52 5.87 13.22 4.09
C TYR A 52 6.67 14.02 3.05
N GLY A 53 7.33 13.32 2.12
CA GLY A 53 8.17 13.92 1.08
C GLY A 53 9.61 14.22 1.51
N GLY A 54 9.97 13.91 2.76
CA GLY A 54 11.34 14.11 3.26
C GLY A 54 12.38 13.21 2.59
N PHE A 55 11.95 12.08 1.99
CA PHE A 55 12.84 11.18 1.27
C PHE A 55 12.08 10.41 0.18
N THR A 56 12.21 10.82 -1.07
CA THR A 56 11.56 10.20 -2.23
C THR A 56 12.47 9.24 -3.02
N GLY A 57 13.67 8.99 -2.51
CA GLY A 57 14.70 8.19 -3.19
C GLY A 57 15.73 9.06 -3.93
N ARG A 58 16.92 8.48 -4.16
CA ARG A 58 18.05 9.19 -4.79
C ARG A 58 18.61 8.50 -6.05
N HIS A 59 18.05 7.35 -6.39
CA HIS A 59 18.49 6.60 -7.57
C HIS A 59 17.82 7.16 -8.81
N LYS A 60 18.55 7.22 -9.93
CA LYS A 60 17.93 7.46 -11.22
C LYS A 60 17.01 6.28 -11.54
N VAL A 61 15.73 6.56 -11.75
CA VAL A 61 14.71 5.53 -11.98
C VAL A 61 15.06 4.70 -13.22
N LEU A 62 15.49 5.36 -14.31
CA LEU A 62 15.91 4.71 -15.52
C LEU A 62 17.08 3.73 -15.28
N ASP A 63 18.12 4.16 -14.55
CA ASP A 63 19.30 3.33 -14.26
C ASP A 63 18.95 2.15 -13.36
N ALA A 64 18.11 2.38 -12.35
CA ALA A 64 17.65 1.34 -11.44
C ALA A 64 16.87 0.25 -12.18
N LEU A 65 15.86 0.64 -12.96
CA LEU A 65 15.04 -0.29 -13.73
C LEU A 65 15.86 -1.01 -14.81
N TYR A 66 16.74 -0.29 -15.54
CA TYR A 66 17.63 -0.90 -16.52
C TYR A 66 18.54 -1.95 -15.88
N THR A 67 19.14 -1.63 -14.73
CA THR A 67 20.02 -2.56 -14.02
C THR A 67 19.25 -3.81 -13.59
N LEU A 68 18.08 -3.65 -12.99
CA LEU A 68 17.27 -4.78 -12.52
C LEU A 68 16.64 -5.58 -13.67
N ALA A 69 16.38 -4.96 -14.81
CA ALA A 69 15.85 -5.61 -16.01
C ALA A 69 16.87 -6.49 -16.74
N PHE A 70 18.17 -6.12 -16.70
CA PHE A 70 19.18 -6.79 -17.52
C PHE A 70 20.37 -7.34 -16.72
N ARG A 71 20.51 -6.95 -15.46
CA ARG A 71 21.56 -7.38 -14.55
C ARG A 71 21.01 -7.68 -13.15
N TYR A 72 19.86 -8.36 -13.10
CA TYR A 72 19.23 -8.71 -11.82
C TYR A 72 20.22 -9.49 -10.93
N PRO A 73 20.42 -9.10 -9.67
CA PRO A 73 21.35 -9.78 -8.77
C PRO A 73 20.88 -11.20 -8.49
N ARG A 74 21.75 -12.17 -8.82
CA ARG A 74 21.48 -13.59 -8.59
C ARG A 74 22.09 -14.04 -7.27
N SER A 75 21.29 -14.73 -6.44
CA SER A 75 21.78 -15.27 -5.16
C SER A 75 22.66 -16.50 -5.31
N GLY A 76 22.64 -17.15 -6.48
CA GLY A 76 23.28 -18.45 -6.69
C GLY A 76 22.53 -19.63 -6.07
N ASN A 77 21.38 -19.37 -5.40
CA ASN A 77 20.55 -20.44 -4.84
C ASN A 77 19.56 -20.97 -5.91
N PRO A 78 19.63 -22.26 -6.30
CA PRO A 78 18.73 -22.85 -7.29
C PRO A 78 17.24 -22.72 -6.95
N GLU A 79 16.89 -22.79 -5.66
CA GLU A 79 15.49 -22.67 -5.21
C GLU A 79 14.89 -21.26 -5.48
N ARG A 80 15.74 -20.24 -5.55
CA ARG A 80 15.36 -18.87 -5.84
C ARG A 80 15.38 -18.52 -7.33
N ALA A 81 15.96 -19.35 -8.18
CA ALA A 81 16.17 -19.04 -9.60
C ALA A 81 14.87 -18.66 -10.32
N ALA A 82 13.79 -19.39 -10.10
CA ALA A 82 12.49 -19.10 -10.70
C ALA A 82 11.89 -17.79 -10.20
N TYR A 83 12.04 -17.46 -8.91
CA TYR A 83 11.63 -16.19 -8.34
C TYR A 83 12.44 -15.03 -8.94
N GLU A 84 13.77 -15.16 -8.97
CA GLU A 84 14.68 -14.14 -9.49
C GLU A 84 14.44 -13.86 -10.99
N TYR A 85 14.13 -14.90 -11.76
CA TYR A 85 13.73 -14.75 -13.15
C TYR A 85 12.43 -13.95 -13.30
N ARG A 86 11.39 -14.28 -12.52
CA ARG A 86 10.13 -13.52 -12.53
C ARG A 86 10.34 -12.06 -12.13
N ARG A 87 11.21 -11.78 -11.14
CA ARG A 87 11.55 -10.40 -10.75
C ARG A 87 12.26 -9.65 -11.86
N GLU A 88 13.18 -10.29 -12.57
CA GLU A 88 13.85 -9.68 -13.72
C GLU A 88 12.83 -9.32 -14.84
N GLN A 89 11.90 -10.24 -15.16
CA GLN A 89 10.83 -9.96 -16.13
C GLN A 89 9.96 -8.78 -15.67
N PHE A 90 9.55 -8.78 -14.42
CA PHE A 90 8.81 -7.66 -13.84
C PHE A 90 9.53 -6.32 -14.07
N PHE A 91 10.83 -6.23 -13.82
CA PHE A 91 11.57 -5.00 -14.04
C PHE A 91 11.76 -4.63 -15.52
N ARG A 92 11.77 -5.60 -16.43
CA ARG A 92 11.71 -5.34 -17.88
C ARG A 92 10.39 -4.71 -18.29
N ASP A 93 9.29 -5.22 -17.72
CA ASP A 93 7.97 -4.66 -17.97
C ASP A 93 7.88 -3.24 -17.39
N GLU A 94 8.36 -3.00 -16.17
CA GLU A 94 8.38 -1.66 -15.56
C GLU A 94 9.24 -0.67 -16.33
N LEU A 95 10.37 -1.10 -16.91
CA LEU A 95 11.20 -0.27 -17.78
C LEU A 95 10.44 0.12 -19.05
N ALA A 96 9.70 -0.80 -19.67
CA ALA A 96 8.85 -0.49 -20.81
C ALA A 96 7.73 0.50 -20.44
N GLN A 97 7.13 0.32 -19.25
CA GLN A 97 6.13 1.26 -18.72
C GLN A 97 6.73 2.66 -18.48
N LEU A 98 7.98 2.75 -18.00
CA LEU A 98 8.67 4.03 -17.81
C LEU A 98 8.82 4.80 -19.14
N PHE A 99 9.23 4.13 -20.22
CA PHE A 99 9.32 4.77 -21.53
C PHE A 99 7.95 5.23 -22.05
N ALA A 100 6.91 4.46 -21.83
CA ALA A 100 5.55 4.84 -22.20
C ALA A 100 5.07 6.05 -21.39
N LEU A 101 5.26 6.01 -20.05
CA LEU A 101 4.93 7.10 -19.14
C LEU A 101 5.62 8.40 -19.52
N GLY A 102 6.93 8.34 -19.84
CA GLY A 102 7.70 9.52 -20.26
C GLY A 102 7.10 10.23 -21.47
N ARG A 103 6.56 9.46 -22.43
CA ARG A 103 5.88 10.02 -23.61
C ARG A 103 4.48 10.56 -23.29
N GLU A 104 3.71 9.83 -22.49
CA GLU A 104 2.34 10.20 -22.10
C GLU A 104 2.31 11.50 -21.29
N GLU A 105 3.17 11.58 -20.27
CA GLU A 105 3.22 12.74 -19.35
C GLU A 105 4.27 13.79 -19.75
N ARG A 106 5.00 13.58 -20.84
CA ARG A 106 6.09 14.47 -21.31
C ARG A 106 7.17 14.67 -20.23
N LEU A 107 7.52 13.57 -19.53
CA LEU A 107 8.55 13.57 -18.51
C LEU A 107 9.92 13.26 -19.12
N ASP A 108 10.94 13.98 -18.69
CA ASP A 108 12.33 13.60 -18.96
C ASP A 108 12.74 12.46 -18.02
N ILE A 109 12.56 11.23 -18.48
CA ILE A 109 12.82 10.02 -17.69
C ILE A 109 14.30 9.88 -17.26
N ALA A 110 15.23 10.55 -17.91
CA ALA A 110 16.64 10.54 -17.53
C ALA A 110 16.90 11.35 -16.25
N THR A 111 16.00 12.28 -15.89
CA THR A 111 16.13 13.12 -14.71
C THR A 111 15.41 12.56 -13.50
N LEU A 112 14.43 11.69 -13.68
CA LEU A 112 13.59 11.17 -12.58
C LEU A 112 14.41 10.43 -11.53
N THR A 113 14.14 10.73 -10.28
CA THR A 113 14.73 10.05 -9.12
C THR A 113 13.66 9.29 -8.32
N GLY A 114 14.08 8.21 -7.67
CA GLY A 114 13.19 7.36 -6.90
C GLY A 114 13.95 6.34 -6.06
N SER A 115 13.27 5.27 -5.70
CA SER A 115 13.84 4.15 -4.94
C SER A 115 14.84 3.36 -5.79
N TYR A 116 15.62 2.52 -5.14
CA TYR A 116 16.54 1.58 -5.81
C TYR A 116 15.80 0.57 -6.73
N ALA A 117 14.50 0.40 -6.54
CA ALA A 117 13.65 -0.48 -7.35
C ALA A 117 12.81 0.28 -8.40
N GLY A 118 12.99 1.61 -8.52
CA GLY A 118 12.32 2.40 -9.54
C GLY A 118 10.96 2.97 -9.15
N ALA A 119 10.56 2.87 -7.90
CA ALA A 119 9.37 3.55 -7.39
C ALA A 119 9.63 5.06 -7.25
N MET A 120 8.65 5.92 -7.54
CA MET A 120 8.84 7.38 -7.66
C MET A 120 7.66 8.18 -7.09
N GLY A 121 7.96 9.46 -6.84
CA GLY A 121 7.01 10.42 -6.28
C GLY A 121 6.72 10.20 -4.80
N LEU A 122 5.79 10.97 -4.24
CA LEU A 122 5.46 10.93 -2.81
C LEU A 122 4.79 9.62 -2.40
N GLY A 123 4.00 9.01 -3.28
CA GLY A 123 3.33 7.74 -3.07
C GLY A 123 4.15 6.52 -3.50
N GLN A 124 5.38 6.70 -3.96
CA GLN A 124 6.28 5.61 -4.41
C GLN A 124 5.63 4.66 -5.44
N PHE A 125 5.01 5.24 -6.47
CA PHE A 125 4.40 4.48 -7.55
C PHE A 125 5.45 3.88 -8.49
N MET A 126 5.31 2.60 -8.83
CA MET A 126 6.00 2.00 -9.97
C MET A 126 5.47 2.60 -11.29
N PRO A 127 6.26 2.60 -12.38
CA PRO A 127 5.81 3.15 -13.67
C PRO A 127 4.47 2.60 -14.16
N SER A 128 4.23 1.29 -14.03
CA SER A 128 2.95 0.67 -14.37
C SER A 128 1.81 1.21 -13.51
N SER A 129 2.03 1.32 -12.21
CA SER A 129 1.03 1.85 -11.27
C SER A 129 0.75 3.34 -11.53
N TYR A 130 1.77 4.11 -11.90
CA TYR A 130 1.59 5.51 -12.30
C TYR A 130 0.65 5.61 -13.51
N ARG A 131 0.91 4.85 -14.57
CA ARG A 131 0.08 4.86 -15.78
C ARG A 131 -1.36 4.39 -15.53
N GLU A 132 -1.54 3.38 -14.68
CA GLU A 132 -2.83 2.75 -14.42
C GLU A 132 -3.70 3.56 -13.42
N PHE A 133 -3.08 4.10 -12.37
CA PHE A 133 -3.82 4.65 -11.22
C PHE A 133 -3.67 6.15 -11.02
N ALA A 134 -2.63 6.80 -11.58
CA ALA A 134 -2.49 8.23 -11.41
C ALA A 134 -3.65 8.98 -12.10
N VAL A 135 -4.10 10.03 -11.45
CA VAL A 135 -5.19 10.89 -11.92
C VAL A 135 -4.80 12.36 -11.77
N ASP A 136 -5.32 13.19 -12.66
CA ASP A 136 -5.27 14.65 -12.59
C ASP A 136 -6.28 15.12 -11.54
N GLY A 137 -5.79 15.44 -10.35
CA GLY A 137 -6.63 15.80 -9.21
C GLY A 137 -7.01 17.28 -9.17
N ASN A 138 -6.30 18.15 -9.89
CA ASN A 138 -6.57 19.59 -9.97
C ASN A 138 -7.20 20.02 -11.30
N GLY A 139 -7.25 19.15 -12.32
CA GLY A 139 -7.86 19.42 -13.61
C GLY A 139 -6.99 20.24 -14.58
N ASP A 140 -5.66 20.24 -14.40
CA ASP A 140 -4.73 21.00 -15.24
C ASP A 140 -4.28 20.24 -16.50
N GLY A 141 -4.74 19.01 -16.69
CA GLY A 141 -4.43 18.15 -17.83
C GLY A 141 -3.13 17.34 -17.67
N ARG A 142 -2.57 17.26 -16.47
CA ARG A 142 -1.37 16.50 -16.11
C ARG A 142 -1.62 15.61 -14.90
N ARG A 143 -0.77 14.62 -14.73
CA ARG A 143 -0.78 13.75 -13.54
C ARG A 143 0.59 13.84 -12.87
N ASP A 144 0.80 14.83 -12.00
CA ASP A 144 2.10 15.07 -11.35
C ASP A 144 2.15 14.47 -9.94
N LEU A 145 2.79 13.31 -9.80
CA LEU A 145 2.99 12.63 -8.50
C LEU A 145 4.25 13.09 -7.75
N PHE A 146 4.96 14.11 -8.24
CA PHE A 146 6.19 14.61 -7.63
C PHE A 146 5.97 15.87 -6.82
N ALA A 147 5.14 16.80 -7.30
CA ALA A 147 4.98 18.13 -6.73
C ALA A 147 3.52 18.60 -6.54
N THR A 148 2.55 17.99 -7.23
CA THR A 148 1.16 18.44 -7.22
C THR A 148 0.33 17.62 -6.20
N TYR A 149 0.11 18.15 -5.01
CA TYR A 149 -0.60 17.44 -3.92
C TYR A 149 -2.00 16.95 -4.30
N PRO A 150 -2.86 17.71 -4.99
CA PRO A 150 -4.15 17.19 -5.44
C PRO A 150 -4.04 15.91 -6.27
N ASP A 151 -3.06 15.84 -7.18
CA ASP A 151 -2.81 14.65 -8.02
C ASP A 151 -2.31 13.48 -7.19
N ILE A 152 -1.37 13.76 -6.27
CA ILE A 152 -0.79 12.76 -5.37
C ILE A 152 -1.87 12.11 -4.50
N PHE A 153 -2.70 12.93 -3.84
CA PHE A 153 -3.75 12.42 -2.95
C PHE A 153 -4.84 11.66 -3.72
N ALA A 154 -5.30 12.23 -4.82
CA ALA A 154 -6.30 11.60 -5.67
C ALA A 154 -5.78 10.28 -6.29
N SER A 155 -4.52 10.22 -6.67
CA SER A 155 -3.91 9.01 -7.24
C SER A 155 -3.76 7.90 -6.21
N ILE A 156 -3.34 8.22 -4.97
CA ILE A 156 -3.29 7.25 -3.87
C ILE A 156 -4.69 6.71 -3.58
N ALA A 157 -5.70 7.60 -3.48
CA ALA A 157 -7.07 7.19 -3.26
C ALA A 157 -7.63 6.34 -4.40
N ASN A 158 -7.35 6.72 -5.66
CA ASN A 158 -7.74 5.96 -6.85
C ASN A 158 -7.08 4.58 -6.89
N TYR A 159 -5.81 4.49 -6.48
CA TYR A 159 -5.12 3.20 -6.32
C TYR A 159 -5.89 2.30 -5.36
N PHE A 160 -6.23 2.78 -4.17
CA PHE A 160 -7.01 2.01 -3.20
C PHE A 160 -8.38 1.58 -3.74
N ARG A 161 -9.04 2.43 -4.50
CA ARG A 161 -10.34 2.11 -5.10
C ARG A 161 -10.27 1.04 -6.18
N LYS A 162 -9.20 0.99 -6.95
CA LYS A 162 -9.10 0.15 -8.15
C LYS A 162 -8.22 -1.09 -7.99
N LYS A 163 -7.20 -1.04 -7.11
CA LYS A 163 -6.24 -2.14 -6.92
C LYS A 163 -6.81 -3.29 -6.09
N GLY A 164 -7.74 -3.99 -6.62
CA GLY A 164 -8.34 -5.17 -5.97
C GLY A 164 -8.79 -6.22 -6.97
N GLY A 165 -8.72 -5.88 -8.27
CA GLY A 165 -9.22 -6.74 -9.33
C GLY A 165 -10.69 -7.09 -9.12
N GLU A 166 -11.05 -8.34 -9.34
CA GLU A 166 -12.43 -8.85 -9.19
C GLU A 166 -12.96 -8.78 -7.74
N ARG A 167 -12.07 -8.78 -6.74
CA ARG A 167 -12.46 -8.64 -5.32
C ARG A 167 -12.79 -7.19 -4.93
N GLY A 168 -12.49 -6.23 -5.81
CA GLY A 168 -12.65 -4.81 -5.52
C GLY A 168 -11.55 -4.24 -4.63
N GLY A 169 -11.48 -2.92 -4.58
CA GLY A 169 -10.55 -2.17 -3.75
C GLY A 169 -11.18 -1.75 -2.42
N TRP A 170 -10.85 -0.53 -2.02
CA TRP A 170 -11.37 0.11 -0.82
C TRP A 170 -12.90 0.26 -0.84
N VAL A 171 -13.51 -0.13 0.27
CA VAL A 171 -14.96 0.02 0.51
C VAL A 171 -15.19 1.24 1.40
N PRO A 172 -15.85 2.30 0.91
CA PRO A 172 -16.15 3.49 1.71
C PRO A 172 -16.94 3.13 2.97
N GLY A 173 -16.52 3.66 4.12
CA GLY A 173 -17.15 3.37 5.42
C GLY A 173 -16.95 1.95 5.95
N GLY A 174 -16.30 1.07 5.19
CA GLY A 174 -15.99 -0.29 5.63
C GLY A 174 -14.90 -0.31 6.71
N ALA A 175 -15.00 -1.27 7.63
CA ALA A 175 -13.99 -1.48 8.64
C ALA A 175 -12.65 -1.93 8.01
N VAL A 176 -11.54 -1.55 8.65
CA VAL A 176 -10.20 -2.03 8.30
C VAL A 176 -9.90 -3.31 9.08
N VAL A 177 -9.93 -3.23 10.40
CA VAL A 177 -9.69 -4.36 11.31
C VAL A 177 -10.64 -4.28 12.50
N ALA A 178 -10.86 -5.41 13.17
CA ALA A 178 -11.47 -5.48 14.51
C ALA A 178 -10.63 -6.39 15.40
N ARG A 179 -10.52 -6.06 16.70
CA ARG A 179 -9.87 -6.96 17.64
C ARG A 179 -10.68 -8.23 17.80
N ALA A 180 -9.96 -9.34 17.97
CA ALA A 180 -10.57 -10.63 18.22
C ALA A 180 -9.87 -11.32 19.39
N GLN A 181 -10.54 -12.33 19.96
CA GLN A 181 -9.97 -13.24 20.94
C GLN A 181 -10.10 -14.68 20.45
N LEU A 182 -9.09 -15.48 20.77
CA LEU A 182 -9.19 -16.94 20.67
C LEU A 182 -9.83 -17.46 21.95
N GLN A 183 -10.87 -18.26 21.81
CA GLN A 183 -11.57 -18.89 22.95
C GLN A 183 -10.74 -20.04 23.53
N ASP A 184 -10.85 -20.27 24.81
CA ASP A 184 -10.17 -21.36 25.51
C ASP A 184 -10.53 -22.72 24.89
N GLY A 185 -9.52 -23.57 24.80
CA GLY A 185 -9.65 -24.92 24.24
C GLY A 185 -9.54 -25.03 22.71
N PHE A 186 -9.42 -23.91 22.00
CA PHE A 186 -9.17 -23.92 20.55
C PHE A 186 -7.68 -23.81 20.23
N ALA A 187 -7.28 -24.51 19.17
CA ALA A 187 -5.93 -24.38 18.60
C ALA A 187 -5.82 -23.13 17.72
N GLU A 188 -4.61 -22.57 17.64
CA GLU A 188 -4.33 -21.47 16.71
C GLU A 188 -4.55 -21.90 15.25
N PHE A 189 -5.18 -21.02 14.50
CA PHE A 189 -5.42 -21.15 13.08
C PHE A 189 -4.65 -20.08 12.31
N ASN A 190 -3.85 -20.49 11.33
CA ASN A 190 -3.13 -19.58 10.43
C ASN A 190 -3.78 -19.65 9.05
N PRO A 191 -4.38 -18.56 8.55
CA PRO A 191 -4.91 -18.52 7.20
C PRO A 191 -3.77 -18.60 6.18
N GLU A 192 -4.02 -19.27 5.05
CA GLU A 192 -3.04 -19.39 3.96
C GLU A 192 -2.85 -18.08 3.18
N THR A 193 -3.83 -17.19 3.23
CA THR A 193 -3.85 -15.95 2.46
C THR A 193 -4.31 -14.77 3.31
N TRP A 194 -3.94 -13.57 2.89
CA TRP A 194 -4.41 -12.31 3.49
C TRP A 194 -5.79 -11.88 2.99
N THR A 195 -6.42 -12.67 2.10
CA THR A 195 -7.74 -12.35 1.55
C THR A 195 -8.83 -12.56 2.60
N PRO A 196 -9.82 -11.65 2.69
CA PRO A 196 -10.89 -11.74 3.69
C PRO A 196 -11.98 -12.74 3.23
N ASP A 197 -11.64 -14.03 3.15
CA ASP A 197 -12.50 -15.06 2.58
C ASP A 197 -13.35 -15.80 3.62
N TYR A 198 -13.05 -15.65 4.92
CA TYR A 198 -13.76 -16.34 5.97
C TYR A 198 -14.95 -15.53 6.45
N THR A 199 -16.12 -16.16 6.56
CA THR A 199 -17.26 -15.59 7.28
C THR A 199 -16.98 -15.53 8.79
N LEU A 200 -17.68 -14.67 9.51
CA LEU A 200 -17.56 -14.61 10.98
C LEU A 200 -17.96 -15.94 11.64
N ALA A 201 -18.92 -16.69 11.05
CA ALA A 201 -19.31 -18.00 11.52
C ALA A 201 -18.16 -19.01 11.41
N GLN A 202 -17.48 -19.06 10.25
CA GLN A 202 -16.32 -19.93 10.05
C GLN A 202 -15.15 -19.60 10.97
N LEU A 203 -14.92 -18.31 11.26
CA LEU A 203 -13.90 -17.90 12.22
C LEU A 203 -14.32 -18.25 13.65
N ALA A 204 -15.62 -18.17 13.99
CA ALA A 204 -16.15 -18.58 15.27
C ALA A 204 -16.05 -20.09 15.51
N GLU A 205 -16.22 -20.93 14.46
CA GLU A 205 -16.00 -22.39 14.52
C GLU A 205 -14.51 -22.72 14.81
N LYS A 206 -13.59 -21.82 14.44
CA LYS A 206 -12.17 -21.91 14.75
C LYS A 206 -11.81 -21.26 16.11
N GLY A 207 -12.78 -20.83 16.88
CA GLY A 207 -12.61 -20.23 18.19
C GLY A 207 -12.36 -18.72 18.21
N TYR A 208 -12.38 -18.03 17.06
CA TYR A 208 -12.13 -16.59 17.02
C TYR A 208 -13.41 -15.80 17.03
N ARG A 209 -13.52 -14.85 17.98
CA ARG A 209 -14.67 -13.95 18.08
C ARG A 209 -14.20 -12.50 18.15
N PRO A 210 -14.89 -11.60 17.44
CA PRO A 210 -14.60 -10.17 17.56
C PRO A 210 -14.92 -9.68 18.96
N LEU A 211 -14.11 -8.73 19.47
CA LEU A 211 -14.33 -8.06 20.75
C LEU A 211 -15.28 -6.86 20.64
N GLU A 212 -15.55 -6.42 19.42
CA GLU A 212 -16.39 -5.27 19.08
C GLU A 212 -17.48 -5.72 18.11
N PRO A 213 -18.64 -5.05 18.07
CA PRO A 213 -19.65 -5.33 17.08
C PRO A 213 -19.12 -5.13 15.66
N VAL A 214 -19.32 -6.12 14.79
CA VAL A 214 -18.99 -6.07 13.36
C VAL A 214 -20.23 -6.45 12.55
N ALA A 215 -20.28 -6.03 11.28
CA ALA A 215 -21.40 -6.40 10.40
C ALA A 215 -21.51 -7.92 10.31
N PRO A 216 -22.69 -8.52 10.51
CA PRO A 216 -22.84 -9.98 10.62
C PRO A 216 -22.53 -10.72 9.32
N ASP A 217 -22.64 -10.06 8.18
CA ASP A 217 -22.35 -10.55 6.83
C ASP A 217 -20.91 -10.27 6.39
N ALA A 218 -20.10 -9.63 7.25
CA ALA A 218 -18.71 -9.34 6.92
C ALA A 218 -17.89 -10.62 6.73
N THR A 219 -16.97 -10.57 5.77
CA THR A 219 -15.91 -11.57 5.63
C THR A 219 -14.57 -10.97 6.05
N ALA A 220 -13.70 -11.79 6.62
CA ALA A 220 -12.42 -11.35 7.14
C ALA A 220 -11.35 -12.44 6.95
N THR A 221 -10.09 -12.04 7.05
CA THR A 221 -8.96 -12.93 7.34
C THR A 221 -8.57 -12.79 8.81
N LEU A 222 -7.85 -13.76 9.35
CA LEU A 222 -7.26 -13.67 10.67
C LEU A 222 -5.85 -13.07 10.56
N VAL A 223 -5.58 -12.05 11.36
CA VAL A 223 -4.26 -11.44 11.51
C VAL A 223 -3.75 -11.70 12.92
N GLN A 224 -2.56 -12.27 13.03
CA GLN A 224 -1.91 -12.57 14.30
C GLN A 224 -0.66 -11.70 14.42
N LEU A 225 -0.51 -11.06 15.58
CA LEU A 225 0.61 -10.21 15.90
C LEU A 225 1.20 -10.59 17.25
N ASP A 226 2.52 -10.59 17.36
CA ASP A 226 3.21 -10.74 18.64
C ASP A 226 3.22 -9.37 19.34
N GLY A 227 2.35 -9.20 20.33
CA GLY A 227 2.30 -8.02 21.17
C GLY A 227 3.27 -8.10 22.36
N ALA A 228 3.41 -7.00 23.10
CA ALA A 228 4.27 -6.95 24.30
C ALA A 228 3.76 -7.88 25.41
N ASP A 229 2.44 -8.02 25.51
CA ASP A 229 1.77 -8.80 26.55
C ASP A 229 1.26 -10.17 26.04
N GLY A 230 1.78 -10.63 24.91
CA GLY A 230 1.39 -11.88 24.26
C GLY A 230 0.77 -11.70 22.88
N LYS A 231 0.26 -12.79 22.33
CA LYS A 231 -0.34 -12.78 20.99
C LYS A 231 -1.62 -11.93 20.96
N GLN A 232 -1.76 -11.21 19.87
CA GLN A 232 -2.93 -10.41 19.55
C GLN A 232 -3.58 -10.95 18.27
N TYR A 233 -4.90 -11.05 18.29
CA TYR A 233 -5.68 -11.53 17.15
C TYR A 233 -6.57 -10.40 16.64
N TRP A 234 -6.64 -10.29 15.31
CA TRP A 234 -7.42 -9.29 14.63
C TRP A 234 -8.14 -9.90 13.45
N LEU A 235 -9.33 -9.43 13.18
CA LEU A 235 -10.05 -9.69 11.93
C LEU A 235 -9.69 -8.61 10.94
N GLY A 236 -9.07 -9.00 9.81
CA GLY A 236 -8.74 -8.09 8.71
C GLY A 236 -9.82 -8.14 7.65
N PHE A 237 -10.51 -7.02 7.40
CA PHE A 237 -11.59 -6.91 6.42
C PHE A 237 -11.09 -6.48 5.03
N GLN A 238 -12.00 -6.20 4.11
CA GLN A 238 -11.67 -5.79 2.74
C GLN A 238 -10.73 -4.55 2.70
N ASN A 239 -10.93 -3.58 3.58
CA ASN A 239 -10.06 -2.39 3.62
C ASN A 239 -8.66 -2.69 4.17
N TYR A 240 -8.51 -3.68 5.06
CA TYR A 240 -7.20 -4.20 5.44
C TYR A 240 -6.50 -4.85 4.24
N TYR A 241 -7.22 -5.70 3.49
CA TYR A 241 -6.70 -6.30 2.28
C TYR A 241 -6.25 -5.24 1.26
N ALA A 242 -7.05 -4.18 1.03
CA ALA A 242 -6.69 -3.07 0.15
C ALA A 242 -5.39 -2.39 0.58
N ILE A 243 -5.17 -2.17 1.89
CA ILE A 243 -3.92 -1.60 2.42
C ILE A 243 -2.73 -2.52 2.14
N THR A 244 -2.87 -3.83 2.38
CA THR A 244 -1.77 -4.77 2.13
C THR A 244 -1.36 -4.85 0.65
N ARG A 245 -2.26 -4.48 -0.28
CA ARG A 245 -1.95 -4.47 -1.71
C ARG A 245 -1.07 -3.31 -2.15
N TYR A 246 -0.97 -2.25 -1.35
CA TYR A 246 -0.12 -1.11 -1.69
C TYR A 246 1.37 -1.48 -1.71
N ASN A 247 1.81 -2.31 -0.77
CA ASN A 247 3.21 -2.71 -0.61
C ASN A 247 3.57 -4.09 -1.20
N ASN A 248 2.64 -4.72 -1.94
CA ASN A 248 2.85 -6.03 -2.58
C ASN A 248 3.12 -5.96 -4.09
N SER A 249 3.47 -4.79 -4.59
CA SER A 249 3.81 -4.59 -6.00
C SER A 249 5.29 -4.86 -6.29
#